data_d0b91e49c5e7b793ab933cf14ad1ee47
#
_entry.id   d0b91e49c5e7b793ab933cf14ad1ee47
#
_cell.length_a   1.000
_cell.length_b   1.000
_cell.length_c   1.000
_cell.angle_alpha   90.00
_cell.angle_beta   90.00
_cell.angle_gamma   90.00
#
_symmetry.space_group_name_H-M   'P 1'
#
loop_
_entity.id
_entity.type
_entity.pdbx_description
1 polymer ?
#
loop_
_entity_poly.entity_id
_entity_poly.type
_entity_poly.pdbx_seq_one_letter_code
_entity_poly.pdbx_strand_id
1 'polypeptide(L)'
;DEKEQQVREQLPGNNCGGCGYAGCDAMAKAIANGEAPVNGCPVGGDAVAAKIARIMGQKAGESIRRVAFVKCGGTCDKAKESCYYYGVHDCEMMDFIPGGGPKTCHYGCIGDGTCEKVCSFDAIHVINGVAVVDKEKCRACGACVEHCPRHLIELVPYESRYLVRCASKDKGKLVMQACEAGCIGCKK
;
A
#
# COMPACT_ATOMS: atom_id res chain seq x y z
N ASP A 1 0.13 32.50 -7.46
CA ASP A 1 1.35 32.69 -8.24
C ASP A 1 1.19 31.91 -9.55
N GLU A 2 1.57 32.51 -10.69
CA GLU A 2 1.33 31.91 -12.01
C GLU A 2 1.99 30.53 -12.17
N LYS A 3 3.20 30.38 -11.64
CA LYS A 3 3.91 29.08 -11.66
C LYS A 3 3.22 28.02 -10.81
N GLU A 4 2.70 28.39 -9.65
CA GLU A 4 1.95 27.49 -8.77
C GLU A 4 0.71 26.95 -9.49
N GLN A 5 -0.02 27.82 -10.18
CA GLN A 5 -1.20 27.41 -10.95
C GLN A 5 -0.84 26.49 -12.11
N GLN A 6 0.21 26.80 -12.87
CA GLN A 6 0.69 25.94 -13.95
C GLN A 6 1.11 24.56 -13.45
N VAL A 7 1.81 24.48 -12.32
CA VAL A 7 2.18 23.20 -11.67
C VAL A 7 0.92 22.45 -11.20
N ARG A 8 -0.04 23.18 -10.59
CA ARG A 8 -1.29 22.60 -10.11
C ARG A 8 -2.10 21.93 -11.21
N GLU A 9 -2.16 22.53 -12.40
CA GLU A 9 -2.86 22.00 -13.57
C GLU A 9 -2.25 20.67 -14.08
N GLN A 10 -0.96 20.45 -13.85
CA GLN A 10 -0.30 19.20 -14.24
C GLN A 10 -0.49 18.08 -13.21
N LEU A 11 -0.78 18.41 -11.95
CA LEU A 11 -1.01 17.41 -10.90
C LEU A 11 -2.36 16.72 -11.10
N PRO A 12 -2.48 15.41 -10.72
CA PRO A 12 -3.68 14.60 -10.98
C PRO A 12 -4.96 15.10 -10.28
N GLY A 13 -4.85 15.94 -9.26
CA GLY A 13 -6.00 16.48 -8.52
C GLY A 13 -6.65 15.52 -7.51
N ASN A 14 -6.10 14.35 -7.30
CA ASN A 14 -6.69 13.31 -6.44
C ASN A 14 -6.64 13.64 -4.95
N ASN A 15 -5.83 14.63 -4.54
CA ASN A 15 -5.65 15.04 -3.14
C ASN A 15 -5.41 13.86 -2.17
N CYS A 16 -4.72 12.81 -2.64
CA CYS A 16 -4.57 11.53 -1.92
C CYS A 16 -3.56 11.58 -0.76
N GLY A 17 -2.80 12.68 -0.61
CA GLY A 17 -1.76 12.79 0.43
C GLY A 17 -0.51 11.93 0.24
N GLY A 18 -0.45 11.06 -0.77
CA GLY A 18 0.66 10.12 -0.98
C GLY A 18 2.04 10.75 -1.23
N CYS A 19 2.07 12.04 -1.51
CA CYS A 19 3.29 12.85 -1.62
C CYS A 19 3.73 13.47 -0.28
N GLY A 20 2.98 13.25 0.81
CA GLY A 20 3.23 13.84 2.13
C GLY A 20 2.68 15.25 2.33
N TYR A 21 1.99 15.82 1.34
CA TYR A 21 1.33 17.13 1.43
C TYR A 21 -0.19 16.97 1.60
N ALA A 22 -0.83 17.98 2.20
CA ALA A 22 -2.27 17.95 2.51
C ALA A 22 -3.20 17.94 1.27
N GLY A 23 -2.63 17.94 0.06
CA GLY A 23 -3.37 17.91 -1.20
C GLY A 23 -2.51 18.40 -2.35
N CYS A 24 -3.08 18.34 -3.56
CA CYS A 24 -2.36 18.76 -4.76
C CYS A 24 -2.05 20.26 -4.78
N ASP A 25 -2.86 21.09 -4.13
CA ASP A 25 -2.60 22.53 -4.02
C ASP A 25 -1.36 22.81 -3.15
N ALA A 26 -1.26 22.17 -1.99
CA ALA A 26 -0.10 22.28 -1.10
C ALA A 26 1.18 21.77 -1.79
N MET A 27 1.09 20.66 -2.54
CA MET A 27 2.20 20.11 -3.32
C MET A 27 2.63 21.08 -4.43
N ALA A 28 1.68 21.67 -5.18
CA ALA A 28 1.97 22.64 -6.25
C ALA A 28 2.73 23.85 -5.71
N LYS A 29 2.28 24.37 -4.57
CA LYS A 29 2.94 25.50 -3.88
C LYS A 29 4.36 25.14 -3.45
N ALA A 30 4.55 23.98 -2.84
CA ALA A 30 5.87 23.50 -2.41
C ALA A 30 6.83 23.32 -3.59
N ILE A 31 6.36 22.80 -4.73
CA ILE A 31 7.18 22.66 -5.95
C ILE A 31 7.53 24.05 -6.50
N ALA A 32 6.55 24.97 -6.59
CA ALA A 32 6.77 26.32 -7.11
C ALA A 32 7.80 27.11 -6.28
N ASN A 33 7.83 26.87 -4.96
CA ASN A 33 8.81 27.45 -4.03
C ASN A 33 10.16 26.71 -4.02
N GLY A 34 10.29 25.58 -4.69
CA GLY A 34 11.50 24.74 -4.66
C GLY A 34 11.69 23.92 -3.38
N GLU A 35 10.64 23.80 -2.56
CA GLU A 35 10.62 23.02 -1.30
C GLU A 35 10.34 21.53 -1.55
N ALA A 36 9.74 21.20 -2.70
CA ALA A 36 9.45 19.84 -3.10
C ALA A 36 10.05 19.51 -4.48
N PRO A 37 10.47 18.26 -4.71
CA PRO A 37 11.02 17.84 -5.99
C PRO A 37 9.91 17.75 -7.06
N VAL A 38 10.27 18.03 -8.32
CA VAL A 38 9.34 17.99 -9.47
C VAL A 38 8.73 16.60 -9.72
N ASN A 39 9.38 15.53 -9.26
CA ASN A 39 8.95 14.13 -9.34
C ASN A 39 8.30 13.62 -8.03
N GLY A 40 7.92 14.49 -7.11
CA GLY A 40 7.42 14.12 -5.79
C GLY A 40 5.99 13.55 -5.78
N CYS A 41 5.23 13.60 -6.90
CA CYS A 41 3.89 13.05 -6.96
C CYS A 41 3.90 11.58 -7.40
N PRO A 42 3.61 10.60 -6.51
CA PRO A 42 3.63 9.18 -6.87
C PRO A 42 2.53 8.80 -7.87
N VAL A 43 1.38 9.47 -7.79
CA VAL A 43 0.23 9.21 -8.67
C VAL A 43 0.46 9.73 -10.08
N GLY A 44 1.11 10.88 -10.23
CA GLY A 44 1.42 11.50 -11.52
C GLY A 44 2.51 10.77 -12.30
N GLY A 45 3.44 10.13 -11.59
CA GLY A 45 4.56 9.41 -12.19
C GLY A 45 5.44 10.29 -13.08
N ASP A 46 6.23 9.65 -13.97
CA ASP A 46 7.22 10.33 -14.80
C ASP A 46 6.61 11.31 -15.81
N ALA A 47 5.40 11.03 -16.30
CA ALA A 47 4.73 11.88 -17.28
C ALA A 47 4.40 13.26 -16.69
N VAL A 48 3.91 13.29 -15.46
CA VAL A 48 3.60 14.55 -14.74
C VAL A 48 4.90 15.23 -14.30
N ALA A 49 5.87 14.46 -13.79
CA ALA A 49 7.18 14.95 -13.40
C ALA A 49 7.90 15.67 -14.55
N ALA A 50 7.85 15.12 -15.77
CA ALA A 50 8.45 15.73 -16.95
C ALA A 50 7.79 17.07 -17.34
N LYS A 51 6.46 17.17 -17.21
CA LYS A 51 5.73 18.40 -17.48
C LYS A 51 6.06 19.48 -16.45
N ILE A 52 6.03 19.13 -15.18
CA ILE A 52 6.38 20.04 -14.08
C ILE A 52 7.84 20.51 -14.19
N ALA A 53 8.76 19.59 -14.53
CA ALA A 53 10.16 19.91 -14.73
C ALA A 53 10.37 20.97 -15.83
N ARG A 54 9.59 20.91 -16.91
CA ARG A 54 9.62 21.94 -17.98
C ARG A 54 9.17 23.30 -17.47
N ILE A 55 8.10 23.33 -16.67
CA ILE A 55 7.58 24.57 -16.06
C ILE A 55 8.61 25.20 -15.11
N MET A 56 9.27 24.35 -14.33
CA MET A 56 10.28 24.77 -13.34
C MET A 56 11.67 24.99 -13.92
N GLY A 57 11.90 24.66 -15.21
CA GLY A 57 13.22 24.75 -15.84
C GLY A 57 14.25 23.76 -15.25
N GLN A 58 13.79 22.65 -14.69
CA GLN A 58 14.61 21.63 -14.08
C GLN A 58 14.58 20.33 -14.90
N LYS A 59 15.55 19.43 -14.67
CA LYS A 59 15.49 18.07 -15.21
C LYS A 59 14.65 17.21 -14.26
N ALA A 60 13.65 16.49 -14.79
CA ALA A 60 12.97 15.46 -14.03
C ALA A 60 13.99 14.34 -13.73
N GLY A 61 14.20 14.05 -12.43
CA GLY A 61 14.95 12.86 -12.03
C GLY A 61 14.15 11.60 -12.39
N GLU A 62 14.82 10.49 -12.64
CA GLU A 62 14.17 9.19 -12.80
C GLU A 62 13.44 8.82 -11.51
N SER A 63 12.15 8.52 -11.57
CA SER A 63 11.39 8.01 -10.45
C SER A 63 11.23 6.49 -10.61
N ILE A 64 11.51 5.75 -9.53
CA ILE A 64 11.25 4.30 -9.52
C ILE A 64 9.76 4.09 -9.27
N ARG A 65 9.04 3.55 -10.28
CA ARG A 65 7.64 3.15 -10.09
C ARG A 65 7.53 2.17 -8.93
N ARG A 66 6.68 2.48 -7.97
CA ARG A 66 6.40 1.62 -6.82
C ARG A 66 4.96 1.13 -6.88
N VAL A 67 4.71 0.02 -6.20
CA VAL A 67 3.39 -0.57 -6.03
C VAL A 67 3.26 -1.13 -4.61
N ALA A 68 2.03 -1.18 -4.12
CA ALA A 68 1.75 -1.84 -2.85
C ALA A 68 1.98 -3.35 -2.97
N PHE A 69 2.53 -3.94 -1.92
CA PHE A 69 2.76 -5.36 -1.80
C PHE A 69 2.24 -5.85 -0.45
N VAL A 70 1.46 -6.93 -0.45
CA VAL A 70 0.88 -7.53 0.77
C VAL A 70 1.72 -8.73 1.21
N LYS A 71 2.30 -8.63 2.41
CA LYS A 71 3.15 -9.68 3.01
C LYS A 71 2.32 -10.79 3.65
N CYS A 72 1.36 -11.33 2.92
CA CYS A 72 0.56 -12.47 3.35
C CYS A 72 0.11 -13.28 2.13
N GLY A 73 0.28 -14.60 2.22
CA GLY A 73 -0.22 -15.58 1.25
C GLY A 73 -1.25 -16.55 1.85
N GLY A 74 -1.68 -16.30 3.09
CA GLY A 74 -2.60 -17.16 3.85
C GLY A 74 -4.05 -16.95 3.46
N THR A 75 -4.42 -17.46 2.30
CA THR A 75 -5.81 -17.56 1.84
C THR A 75 -6.66 -18.44 2.76
N CYS A 76 -7.99 -18.40 2.68
CA CYS A 76 -8.89 -19.19 3.52
C CYS A 76 -8.67 -20.69 3.43
N ASP A 77 -8.18 -21.18 2.28
CA ASP A 77 -7.83 -22.59 2.05
C ASP A 77 -6.48 -22.98 2.68
N LYS A 78 -5.60 -22.03 2.99
CA LYS A 78 -4.24 -22.28 3.50
C LYS A 78 -4.04 -21.86 4.95
N ALA A 79 -4.74 -20.82 5.39
CA ALA A 79 -4.69 -20.34 6.77
C ALA A 79 -5.75 -21.06 7.60
N LYS A 80 -5.37 -21.60 8.73
CA LYS A 80 -6.31 -22.21 9.68
C LYS A 80 -7.07 -21.13 10.43
N GLU A 81 -8.33 -21.40 10.70
CA GLU A 81 -9.17 -20.59 11.57
C GLU A 81 -9.20 -21.16 12.98
N SER A 82 -9.15 -20.30 13.98
CA SER A 82 -9.22 -20.65 15.40
C SER A 82 -10.62 -20.44 15.98
N CYS A 83 -11.45 -19.62 15.35
CA CYS A 83 -12.82 -19.33 15.81
C CYS A 83 -13.69 -18.85 14.65
N TYR A 84 -15.00 -18.90 14.85
CA TYR A 84 -15.98 -18.21 14.00
C TYR A 84 -16.21 -16.81 14.57
N TYR A 85 -16.09 -15.81 13.72
CA TYR A 85 -16.30 -14.42 14.11
C TYR A 85 -17.69 -13.94 13.67
N TYR A 86 -18.42 -13.37 14.63
CA TYR A 86 -19.70 -12.71 14.40
C TYR A 86 -19.62 -11.28 14.94
N GLY A 87 -19.50 -10.30 14.06
CA GLY A 87 -19.35 -8.90 14.47
C GLY A 87 -19.15 -7.96 13.29
N VAL A 88 -18.59 -6.80 13.56
CA VAL A 88 -18.30 -5.80 12.52
C VAL A 88 -17.13 -6.30 11.66
N HIS A 89 -17.36 -6.42 10.36
CA HIS A 89 -16.34 -6.79 9.37
C HIS A 89 -15.50 -5.57 8.98
N ASP A 90 -14.48 -5.31 9.78
CA ASP A 90 -13.50 -4.25 9.59
C ASP A 90 -12.18 -4.64 10.25
N CYS A 91 -11.06 -4.51 9.52
CA CYS A 91 -9.76 -4.96 10.02
C CYS A 91 -9.29 -4.19 11.25
N GLU A 92 -9.56 -2.89 11.32
CA GLU A 92 -9.15 -2.05 12.46
C GLU A 92 -9.89 -2.46 13.72
N MET A 93 -11.21 -2.72 13.60
CA MET A 93 -12.02 -3.18 14.72
C MET A 93 -11.66 -4.60 15.18
N MET A 94 -11.36 -5.49 14.23
CA MET A 94 -11.00 -6.87 14.55
C MET A 94 -9.63 -7.00 15.21
N ASP A 95 -8.71 -6.09 14.98
CA ASP A 95 -7.38 -6.12 15.61
C ASP A 95 -7.45 -5.89 17.13
N PHE A 96 -8.51 -5.25 17.63
CA PHE A 96 -8.73 -5.04 19.06
C PHE A 96 -9.34 -6.24 19.80
N ILE A 97 -9.88 -7.22 19.09
CA ILE A 97 -10.46 -8.38 19.75
C ILE A 97 -9.37 -9.39 20.17
N PRO A 98 -9.61 -10.20 21.22
CA PRO A 98 -8.68 -11.25 21.62
C PRO A 98 -8.39 -12.20 20.45
N GLY A 99 -7.11 -12.38 20.12
CA GLY A 99 -6.70 -13.18 18.96
C GLY A 99 -6.63 -12.43 17.63
N GLY A 100 -7.17 -11.21 17.53
CA GLY A 100 -7.06 -10.34 16.36
C GLY A 100 -7.79 -10.87 15.11
N GLY A 101 -8.83 -11.68 15.28
CA GLY A 101 -9.61 -12.21 14.17
C GLY A 101 -9.69 -13.73 14.09
N PRO A 102 -10.40 -14.29 13.09
CA PRO A 102 -10.68 -15.73 13.03
C PRO A 102 -9.46 -16.58 12.66
N LYS A 103 -8.46 -16.04 11.97
CA LYS A 103 -7.28 -16.82 11.56
C LYS A 103 -6.34 -17.07 12.73
N THR A 104 -5.83 -18.29 12.81
CA THR A 104 -4.83 -18.71 13.83
C THR A 104 -3.54 -17.88 13.74
N CYS A 105 -3.16 -17.41 12.55
CA CYS A 105 -2.00 -16.56 12.36
C CYS A 105 -2.28 -15.12 12.76
N HIS A 106 -1.69 -14.64 13.85
CA HIS A 106 -1.83 -13.27 14.34
C HIS A 106 -1.08 -12.22 13.50
N TYR A 107 -0.21 -12.63 12.61
CA TYR A 107 0.58 -11.76 11.73
C TYR A 107 -0.02 -11.63 10.33
N GLY A 108 -0.96 -12.49 9.96
CA GLY A 108 -1.53 -12.57 8.63
C GLY A 108 -2.63 -11.55 8.35
N CYS A 109 -3.01 -11.44 7.09
CA CYS A 109 -4.13 -10.61 6.67
C CYS A 109 -5.43 -11.09 7.29
N ILE A 110 -6.17 -10.17 7.91
CA ILE A 110 -7.49 -10.44 8.51
C ILE A 110 -8.50 -10.78 7.41
N GLY A 111 -8.48 -9.99 6.31
CA GLY A 111 -9.29 -10.29 5.14
C GLY A 111 -10.61 -9.53 5.04
N ASP A 112 -10.84 -8.51 5.89
CA ASP A 112 -12.10 -7.74 5.92
C ASP A 112 -12.08 -6.45 5.11
N GLY A 113 -11.01 -6.19 4.35
CA GLY A 113 -11.03 -5.23 3.26
C GLY A 113 -10.94 -3.75 3.65
N THR A 114 -10.45 -3.37 4.84
CA THR A 114 -10.21 -1.97 5.17
C THR A 114 -9.29 -1.30 4.14
N CYS A 115 -8.25 -2.00 3.67
CA CYS A 115 -7.36 -1.52 2.61
C CYS A 115 -8.05 -1.36 1.25
N GLU A 116 -9.06 -2.19 0.94
CA GLU A 116 -9.89 -2.08 -0.27
C GLU A 116 -10.79 -0.84 -0.22
N LYS A 117 -11.43 -0.60 0.93
CA LYS A 117 -12.32 0.56 1.13
C LYS A 117 -11.61 1.90 0.98
N VAL A 118 -10.34 2.00 1.37
CA VAL A 118 -9.55 3.25 1.30
C VAL A 118 -8.84 3.43 -0.03
N CYS A 119 -8.88 2.46 -0.94
CA CYS A 119 -8.20 2.53 -2.22
C CYS A 119 -9.00 3.33 -3.25
N SER A 120 -8.58 4.56 -3.54
CA SER A 120 -9.21 5.42 -4.55
C SER A 120 -8.96 4.98 -6.00
N PHE A 121 -8.11 3.98 -6.23
CA PHE A 121 -7.69 3.54 -7.57
C PHE A 121 -8.21 2.16 -7.96
N ASP A 122 -9.07 1.57 -7.14
CA ASP A 122 -9.60 0.20 -7.39
C ASP A 122 -8.46 -0.82 -7.64
N ALA A 123 -7.35 -0.68 -6.90
CA ALA A 123 -6.12 -1.42 -7.12
C ALA A 123 -5.87 -2.52 -6.09
N ILE A 124 -6.68 -2.65 -5.06
CA ILE A 124 -6.53 -3.68 -4.03
C ILE A 124 -7.90 -4.27 -3.68
N HIS A 125 -7.99 -5.58 -3.69
CA HIS A 125 -9.22 -6.32 -3.41
C HIS A 125 -8.94 -7.50 -2.48
N VAL A 126 -9.91 -7.86 -1.65
CA VAL A 126 -9.83 -9.07 -0.85
C VAL A 126 -10.32 -10.26 -1.69
N ILE A 127 -9.40 -11.18 -1.95
CA ILE A 127 -9.67 -12.41 -2.70
C ILE A 127 -9.32 -13.59 -1.82
N ASN A 128 -10.29 -14.47 -1.58
CA ASN A 128 -10.14 -15.66 -0.74
C ASN A 128 -9.50 -15.34 0.63
N GLY A 129 -9.98 -14.25 1.26
CA GLY A 129 -9.59 -13.84 2.60
C GLY A 129 -8.20 -13.19 2.74
N VAL A 130 -7.57 -12.77 1.63
CA VAL A 130 -6.31 -12.04 1.61
C VAL A 130 -6.38 -10.87 0.62
N ALA A 131 -5.82 -9.74 1.01
CA ALA A 131 -5.71 -8.60 0.10
C ALA A 131 -4.74 -8.89 -1.05
N VAL A 132 -5.17 -8.59 -2.27
CA VAL A 132 -4.42 -8.77 -3.51
C VAL A 132 -4.35 -7.43 -4.24
N VAL A 133 -3.16 -7.06 -4.70
CA VAL A 133 -2.91 -5.78 -5.39
C VAL A 133 -2.82 -6.01 -6.90
N ASP A 134 -3.60 -5.22 -7.65
CA ASP A 134 -3.39 -5.03 -9.08
C ASP A 134 -2.28 -3.99 -9.30
N LYS A 135 -1.12 -4.46 -9.75
CA LYS A 135 0.07 -3.63 -9.96
C LYS A 135 -0.14 -2.56 -11.02
N GLU A 136 -1.00 -2.81 -12.02
CA GLU A 136 -1.24 -1.87 -13.11
C GLU A 136 -2.09 -0.68 -12.67
N LYS A 137 -3.09 -0.94 -11.83
CA LYS A 137 -3.95 0.09 -11.25
C LYS A 137 -3.29 0.83 -10.08
N CYS A 138 -2.38 0.18 -9.35
CA CYS A 138 -1.76 0.74 -8.16
C CYS A 138 -0.92 1.98 -8.48
N ARG A 139 -1.16 3.07 -7.75
CA ARG A 139 -0.46 4.36 -7.86
C ARG A 139 0.46 4.67 -6.68
N ALA A 140 0.73 3.70 -5.82
CA ALA A 140 1.62 3.83 -4.66
C ALA A 140 1.28 5.02 -3.74
N CYS A 141 0.00 5.36 -3.59
CA CYS A 141 -0.43 6.50 -2.76
C CYS A 141 -0.25 6.28 -1.25
N GLY A 142 -0.06 5.02 -0.80
CA GLY A 142 0.20 4.70 0.60
C GLY A 142 -1.04 4.53 1.49
N ALA A 143 -2.24 4.87 1.06
CA ALA A 143 -3.44 4.79 1.89
C ALA A 143 -3.67 3.40 2.49
N CYS A 144 -3.52 2.33 1.71
CA CYS A 144 -3.65 0.96 2.21
C CYS A 144 -2.53 0.56 3.19
N VAL A 145 -1.36 1.19 3.10
CA VAL A 145 -0.23 0.95 4.03
C VAL A 145 -0.57 1.52 5.41
N GLU A 146 -1.12 2.73 5.46
CA GLU A 146 -1.49 3.43 6.70
C GLU A 146 -2.66 2.75 7.42
N HIS A 147 -3.67 2.31 6.68
CA HIS A 147 -4.89 1.71 7.22
C HIS A 147 -4.79 0.19 7.50
N CYS A 148 -3.65 -0.44 7.25
CA CYS A 148 -3.48 -1.85 7.61
C CYS A 148 -3.07 -1.98 9.08
N PRO A 149 -3.93 -2.46 10.00
CA PRO A 149 -3.62 -2.51 11.43
C PRO A 149 -2.45 -3.45 11.73
N ARG A 150 -2.22 -4.44 10.87
CA ARG A 150 -1.09 -5.39 10.99
C ARG A 150 0.16 -5.01 10.21
N HIS A 151 0.16 -3.84 9.57
CA HIS A 151 1.30 -3.33 8.80
C HIS A 151 1.86 -4.33 7.78
N LEU A 152 0.96 -5.03 7.10
CA LEU A 152 1.29 -6.05 6.11
C LEU A 152 1.60 -5.51 4.73
N ILE A 153 1.27 -4.25 4.49
CA ILE A 153 1.37 -3.65 3.16
C ILE A 153 2.56 -2.71 3.15
N GLU A 154 3.41 -2.86 2.15
CA GLU A 154 4.57 -1.99 1.93
C GLU A 154 4.66 -1.58 0.46
N LEU A 155 5.33 -0.45 0.19
CA LEU A 155 5.58 0.00 -1.17
C LEU A 155 6.91 -0.56 -1.65
N VAL A 156 6.86 -1.38 -2.70
CA VAL A 156 8.03 -2.00 -3.31
C VAL A 156 8.21 -1.52 -4.75
N PRO A 157 9.43 -1.55 -5.30
CA PRO A 157 9.63 -1.28 -6.72
C PRO A 157 8.78 -2.23 -7.60
N TYR A 158 8.15 -1.68 -8.64
CA TYR A 158 7.30 -2.44 -9.57
C TYR A 158 8.02 -3.66 -10.17
N GLU A 159 9.31 -3.51 -10.48
CA GLU A 159 10.18 -4.54 -11.06
C GLU A 159 10.58 -5.66 -10.08
N SER A 160 10.22 -5.54 -8.81
CA SER A 160 10.58 -6.56 -7.80
C SER A 160 9.92 -7.89 -8.12
N ARG A 161 10.74 -8.91 -8.40
CA ARG A 161 10.29 -10.26 -8.79
C ARG A 161 10.23 -11.24 -7.62
N TYR A 162 11.11 -11.06 -6.63
CA TYR A 162 11.27 -11.97 -5.49
C TYR A 162 10.85 -11.26 -4.21
N LEU A 163 9.68 -11.60 -3.70
CA LEU A 163 9.10 -11.01 -2.49
C LEU A 163 8.52 -12.11 -1.61
N VAL A 164 8.83 -12.06 -0.31
CA VAL A 164 8.31 -13.04 0.65
C VAL A 164 6.91 -12.65 1.09
N ARG A 165 5.91 -13.47 0.75
CA ARG A 165 4.51 -13.27 1.10
C ARG A 165 4.15 -13.85 2.47
N CYS A 166 4.95 -13.51 3.49
CA CYS A 166 4.68 -13.90 4.88
C CYS A 166 5.36 -12.90 5.82
N ALA A 167 4.64 -12.44 6.83
CA ALA A 167 5.12 -11.55 7.87
C ALA A 167 5.21 -12.22 9.25
N SER A 168 4.99 -13.54 9.34
CA SER A 168 5.03 -14.26 10.61
C SER A 168 6.42 -14.18 11.25
N LYS A 169 6.43 -13.92 12.55
CA LYS A 169 7.62 -13.92 13.41
C LYS A 169 7.75 -15.19 14.24
N ASP A 170 6.80 -16.11 14.09
CA ASP A 170 6.79 -17.36 14.81
C ASP A 170 7.87 -18.32 14.32
N LYS A 171 8.22 -19.29 15.16
CA LYS A 171 9.11 -20.39 14.78
C LYS A 171 8.43 -21.28 13.74
N GLY A 172 9.20 -21.86 12.82
CA GLY A 172 8.72 -22.60 11.66
C GLY A 172 7.64 -23.66 11.98
N LYS A 173 7.73 -24.39 13.09
CA LYS A 173 6.71 -25.35 13.52
C LYS A 173 5.35 -24.68 13.78
N LEU A 174 5.32 -23.54 14.46
CA LEU A 174 4.09 -22.80 14.75
C LEU A 174 3.51 -22.20 13.48
N VAL A 175 4.37 -21.67 12.60
CA VAL A 175 3.95 -21.14 11.30
C VAL A 175 3.24 -22.21 10.48
N MET A 176 3.82 -23.41 10.36
CA MET A 176 3.22 -24.52 9.61
C MET A 176 1.91 -25.03 10.24
N GLN A 177 1.77 -24.93 11.56
CA GLN A 177 0.51 -25.27 12.24
C GLN A 177 -0.59 -24.26 11.95
N ALA A 178 -0.24 -22.99 11.75
CA ALA A 178 -1.20 -21.89 11.54
C ALA A 178 -1.53 -21.67 10.05
N CYS A 179 -0.58 -21.90 9.13
CA CYS A 179 -0.75 -21.56 7.72
C CYS A 179 0.18 -22.37 6.82
N GLU A 180 -0.39 -23.03 5.81
CA GLU A 180 0.39 -23.79 4.82
C GLU A 180 1.23 -22.93 3.89
N ALA A 181 0.82 -21.66 3.67
CA ALA A 181 1.58 -20.67 2.91
C ALA A 181 2.65 -19.94 3.75
N GLY A 182 2.82 -20.32 5.02
CA GLY A 182 3.72 -19.64 5.94
C GLY A 182 5.20 -19.83 5.61
N CYS A 183 5.98 -18.77 5.75
CA CYS A 183 7.43 -18.81 5.59
C CYS A 183 8.09 -19.27 6.89
N ILE A 184 8.85 -20.38 6.84
CA ILE A 184 9.55 -20.94 8.00
C ILE A 184 10.87 -20.24 8.33
N GLY A 185 11.25 -19.23 7.56
CA GLY A 185 12.48 -18.46 7.79
C GLY A 185 13.78 -19.25 7.56
N CYS A 186 13.80 -20.15 6.57
CA CYS A 186 14.96 -21.03 6.28
C CYS A 186 16.20 -20.28 5.76
N LYS A 187 16.10 -18.97 5.45
CA LYS A 187 17.18 -18.11 4.92
C LYS A 187 17.82 -18.62 3.60
N LYS A 188 17.07 -19.39 2.81
CA LYS A 188 17.49 -19.82 1.47
C LYS A 188 17.17 -18.78 0.41
#